data_b6d5c723e2a33008ceb21dca0da74f8f
#
_entry.id   b6d5c723e2a33008ceb21dca0da74f8f
#
_cell.length_a   1.000
_cell.length_b   1.000
_cell.length_c   1.000
_cell.angle_alpha   90.00
_cell.angle_beta   90.00
_cell.angle_gamma   90.00
#
_symmetry.space_group_name_H-M   'P 1'
#
loop_
_entity.id
_entity.type
_entity.pdbx_description
1 polymer ?
#
loop_
_entity_poly.entity_id
_entity_poly.type
_entity_poly.pdbx_seq_one_letter_code
_entity_poly.pdbx_strand_id
1 'polypeptide(L)'
;MDRYDYIIIGAGSAGCVLANRLSEDADKTVLLLEAGGKDGSLMIKMPAGVGGLIGKKGPQNWGFWTEPEPNLEGRRLWWPRGKGWGGSSSINGMVYIRGHARDYDQWRQMGLGGWGYADVLPYFKRSESLEGGGDAWHGAEGPLKVSKASSPNPIYSATIEAGGQAGYPLTKDFNGFQQEGFGPYQLTIHDGQRWSAARGYLHPVLARPNLTCLTGVRTTRILIEDGRATGVEIYDEKTKAKRVIQANAEVLLSAGAVQSPHILQLSGIGDPDELDAHGIKVVHALKGVGANLQDHVDVCMSWECPKPITAYSLRKGLVKTLGIGLAYMLFGKGLGRQQFLESGAFLRSRPDLDRPDLQIHTVLAIMQDHGKVQVAKDGFTFHVCQLRPESRGRVGLKSADPLDDPAIFANYLAAEEDRRALREGVRMMRKVAAQSALAPYITAEFAPGKDVQTDAEIDAWIRRSAETIYHPVGTCRMGTSGDRMAVVDAECRVQGIAGLRVVDASVMPTLVGGNTNAPTIMIAEKISDVIRGKAALPADDAPVYGDGLKAA
;
A
#
# COMPACT_ATOMS: atom_id res chain seq x y z
N MET A 1 -9.26 -35.93 1.38
CA MET A 1 -9.06 -34.59 0.76
C MET A 1 -9.28 -33.53 1.83
N ASP A 2 -8.36 -32.60 1.97
CA ASP A 2 -8.52 -31.48 2.90
C ASP A 2 -9.65 -30.59 2.40
N ARG A 3 -10.59 -30.24 3.30
CA ARG A 3 -11.79 -29.49 2.95
C ARG A 3 -12.06 -28.43 4.02
N TYR A 4 -12.33 -27.19 3.60
CA TYR A 4 -12.61 -26.05 4.47
C TYR A 4 -13.83 -25.27 3.96
N ASP A 5 -14.51 -24.55 4.84
CA ASP A 5 -15.60 -23.69 4.40
C ASP A 5 -15.06 -22.49 3.62
N TYR A 6 -14.03 -21.83 4.15
CA TYR A 6 -13.36 -20.72 3.49
C TYR A 6 -11.89 -21.00 3.24
N ILE A 7 -11.43 -20.75 2.01
CA ILE A 7 -10.02 -20.77 1.64
C ILE A 7 -9.59 -19.33 1.31
N ILE A 8 -8.69 -18.77 2.11
CA ILE A 8 -8.12 -17.43 1.92
C ILE A 8 -6.75 -17.59 1.28
N ILE A 9 -6.55 -16.98 0.11
CA ILE A 9 -5.31 -17.01 -0.65
C ILE A 9 -4.52 -15.72 -0.40
N GLY A 10 -3.41 -15.82 0.33
CA GLY A 10 -2.54 -14.71 0.72
C GLY A 10 -2.80 -14.21 2.14
N ALA A 11 -1.77 -14.28 2.99
CA ALA A 11 -1.78 -13.76 4.36
C ALA A 11 -1.27 -12.30 4.43
N GLY A 12 -1.66 -11.47 3.43
CA GLY A 12 -1.39 -10.04 3.39
C GLY A 12 -2.31 -9.24 4.30
N SER A 13 -2.39 -7.93 4.07
CA SER A 13 -3.21 -7.01 4.88
C SER A 13 -4.67 -7.44 4.95
N ALA A 14 -5.29 -7.75 3.82
CA ALA A 14 -6.68 -8.20 3.77
C ALA A 14 -6.86 -9.64 4.29
N GLY A 15 -5.99 -10.56 3.87
CA GLY A 15 -6.14 -11.97 4.27
C GLY A 15 -5.99 -12.19 5.78
N CYS A 16 -5.16 -11.41 6.47
CA CYS A 16 -5.08 -11.44 7.93
C CYS A 16 -6.39 -10.99 8.59
N VAL A 17 -7.06 -9.97 8.04
CA VAL A 17 -8.38 -9.52 8.52
C VAL A 17 -9.43 -10.60 8.30
N LEU A 18 -9.52 -11.13 7.09
CA LEU A 18 -10.48 -12.19 6.76
C LEU A 18 -10.29 -13.41 7.65
N ALA A 19 -9.04 -13.87 7.84
CA ALA A 19 -8.74 -15.00 8.72
C ALA A 19 -9.20 -14.74 10.16
N ASN A 20 -8.99 -13.53 10.67
CA ASN A 20 -9.47 -13.13 12.00
C ASN A 20 -10.99 -13.17 12.10
N ARG A 21 -11.66 -12.44 11.17
CA ARG A 21 -13.11 -12.21 11.25
C ARG A 21 -13.92 -13.48 10.94
N LEU A 22 -13.52 -14.25 9.93
CA LEU A 22 -14.26 -15.46 9.55
C LEU A 22 -14.09 -16.59 10.57
N SER A 23 -12.94 -16.68 11.24
CA SER A 23 -12.73 -17.67 12.30
C SER A 23 -13.38 -17.32 13.64
N GLU A 24 -14.04 -16.15 13.77
CA GLU A 24 -14.92 -15.88 14.92
C GLU A 24 -16.14 -16.81 14.97
N ASP A 25 -16.60 -17.28 13.82
CA ASP A 25 -17.71 -18.22 13.70
C ASP A 25 -17.15 -19.65 13.87
N ALA A 26 -17.29 -20.20 15.07
CA ALA A 26 -16.64 -21.46 15.49
C ALA A 26 -17.11 -22.69 14.69
N ASP A 27 -18.28 -22.63 14.05
CA ASP A 27 -18.84 -23.66 13.17
C ASP A 27 -18.27 -23.62 11.73
N LYS A 28 -17.47 -22.60 11.38
CA LYS A 28 -16.83 -22.44 10.08
C LYS A 28 -15.36 -22.78 10.14
N THR A 29 -14.90 -23.59 9.23
CA THR A 29 -13.48 -23.93 9.07
C THR A 29 -12.82 -22.98 8.08
N VAL A 30 -11.69 -22.37 8.48
CA VAL A 30 -10.96 -21.37 7.70
C VAL A 30 -9.54 -21.83 7.43
N LEU A 31 -9.15 -21.84 6.15
CA LEU A 31 -7.78 -22.08 5.72
C LEU A 31 -7.15 -20.79 5.19
N LEU A 32 -6.02 -20.39 5.74
CA LEU A 32 -5.18 -19.30 5.24
C LEU A 32 -3.93 -19.86 4.57
N LEU A 33 -3.74 -19.53 3.30
CA LEU A 33 -2.60 -19.95 2.48
C LEU A 33 -1.63 -18.79 2.28
N GLU A 34 -0.32 -19.03 2.47
CA GLU A 34 0.72 -18.02 2.27
C GLU A 34 1.95 -18.62 1.59
N ALA A 35 2.41 -17.97 0.52
CA ALA A 35 3.58 -18.41 -0.23
C ALA A 35 4.90 -18.19 0.54
N GLY A 36 4.97 -17.14 1.35
CA GLY A 36 6.13 -16.87 2.20
C GLY A 36 6.07 -17.57 3.55
N GLY A 37 6.98 -17.16 4.44
CA GLY A 37 7.07 -17.68 5.81
C GLY A 37 6.31 -16.83 6.82
N LYS A 38 6.52 -17.16 8.11
CA LYS A 38 6.04 -16.36 9.24
C LYS A 38 6.83 -15.04 9.38
N ASP A 39 6.28 -14.07 10.07
CA ASP A 39 6.83 -12.72 10.27
C ASP A 39 7.78 -12.58 11.48
N GLY A 40 8.43 -13.65 11.91
CA GLY A 40 9.28 -13.70 13.11
C GLY A 40 10.60 -12.93 13.02
N SER A 41 10.98 -12.41 11.85
CA SER A 41 12.26 -11.71 11.64
C SER A 41 12.36 -10.42 12.48
N LEU A 42 13.55 -10.20 13.09
CA LEU A 42 13.87 -8.96 13.78
C LEU A 42 13.74 -7.74 12.84
N MET A 43 14.13 -7.89 11.57
CA MET A 43 14.03 -6.82 10.57
C MET A 43 12.58 -6.40 10.31
N ILE A 44 11.62 -7.33 10.37
CA ILE A 44 10.19 -7.01 10.27
C ILE A 44 9.73 -6.25 11.52
N LYS A 45 10.11 -6.71 12.70
CA LYS A 45 9.69 -6.09 13.97
C LYS A 45 10.26 -4.70 14.17
N MET A 46 11.51 -4.48 13.77
CA MET A 46 12.25 -3.24 13.95
C MET A 46 11.84 -2.20 12.89
N PRO A 47 11.26 -1.03 13.25
CA PRO A 47 10.89 0.00 12.29
C PRO A 47 12.02 0.44 11.36
N ALA A 48 13.24 0.64 11.90
CA ALA A 48 14.42 0.99 11.11
C ALA A 48 14.86 -0.10 10.09
N GLY A 49 14.28 -1.30 10.17
CA GLY A 49 14.57 -2.42 9.27
C GLY A 49 14.01 -2.28 7.86
N VAL A 50 13.10 -1.33 7.61
CA VAL A 50 12.38 -1.18 6.34
C VAL A 50 13.30 -1.17 5.12
N GLY A 51 14.38 -0.40 5.12
CA GLY A 51 15.31 -0.31 3.99
C GLY A 51 15.97 -1.66 3.64
N GLY A 52 16.26 -2.49 4.64
CA GLY A 52 16.81 -3.84 4.43
C GLY A 52 15.78 -4.85 3.88
N LEU A 53 14.49 -4.60 4.12
CA LEU A 53 13.40 -5.48 3.65
C LEU A 53 13.00 -5.19 2.20
N ILE A 54 12.97 -3.91 1.79
CA ILE A 54 12.47 -3.53 0.47
C ILE A 54 13.55 -3.50 -0.62
N GLY A 55 14.83 -3.38 -0.26
CA GLY A 55 15.92 -3.12 -1.21
C GLY A 55 16.32 -4.30 -2.11
N LYS A 56 15.90 -5.53 -1.79
CA LYS A 56 16.28 -6.74 -2.55
C LYS A 56 15.21 -7.83 -2.52
N LYS A 57 15.19 -8.69 -3.54
CA LYS A 57 14.41 -9.94 -3.55
C LYS A 57 14.90 -10.86 -2.43
N GLY A 58 13.96 -11.49 -1.74
CA GLY A 58 14.31 -12.34 -0.60
C GLY A 58 13.12 -13.06 0.03
N PRO A 59 13.33 -13.75 1.16
CA PRO A 59 12.27 -14.53 1.80
C PRO A 59 11.03 -13.71 2.20
N GLN A 60 11.20 -12.41 2.48
CA GLN A 60 10.12 -11.51 2.87
C GLN A 60 9.67 -10.56 1.75
N ASN A 61 10.28 -10.64 0.56
CA ASN A 61 10.01 -9.71 -0.53
C ASN A 61 10.02 -10.44 -1.87
N TRP A 62 8.90 -10.37 -2.59
CA TRP A 62 8.77 -10.92 -3.94
C TRP A 62 9.79 -10.30 -4.90
N GLY A 63 10.00 -8.97 -4.78
CA GLY A 63 10.97 -8.25 -5.58
C GLY A 63 10.69 -8.35 -7.07
N PHE A 64 9.52 -7.86 -7.48
CA PHE A 64 9.15 -7.77 -8.89
C PHE A 64 9.89 -6.64 -9.59
N TRP A 65 9.87 -6.68 -10.90
CA TRP A 65 10.29 -5.61 -11.80
C TRP A 65 9.17 -5.34 -12.80
N THR A 66 8.95 -4.06 -13.12
CA THR A 66 8.09 -3.72 -14.26
C THR A 66 8.69 -4.22 -15.55
N GLU A 67 7.91 -4.33 -16.61
CA GLU A 67 8.42 -4.33 -17.96
C GLU A 67 9.00 -2.94 -18.30
N PRO A 68 9.75 -2.77 -19.41
CA PRO A 68 10.28 -1.46 -19.77
C PRO A 68 9.18 -0.39 -19.85
N GLU A 69 9.36 0.71 -19.15
CA GLU A 69 8.40 1.82 -19.08
C GLU A 69 8.69 2.85 -20.17
N PRO A 70 7.83 3.01 -21.18
CA PRO A 70 8.14 3.82 -22.36
C PRO A 70 8.33 5.30 -22.05
N ASN A 71 7.57 5.84 -21.08
CA ASN A 71 7.67 7.26 -20.71
C ASN A 71 8.76 7.53 -19.66
N LEU A 72 9.47 6.51 -19.21
CA LEU A 72 10.62 6.57 -18.31
C LEU A 72 11.92 6.11 -18.99
N GLU A 73 12.10 6.46 -20.25
CA GLU A 73 13.29 6.14 -21.06
C GLU A 73 13.57 4.63 -21.15
N GLY A 74 12.53 3.78 -21.11
CA GLY A 74 12.66 2.33 -21.15
C GLY A 74 13.17 1.71 -19.85
N ARG A 75 13.25 2.45 -18.76
CA ARG A 75 13.65 1.94 -17.45
C ARG A 75 12.67 0.87 -16.95
N ARG A 76 13.19 -0.11 -16.23
CA ARG A 76 12.39 -1.05 -15.44
C ARG A 76 12.45 -0.61 -13.98
N LEU A 77 11.31 -0.54 -13.32
CA LEU A 77 11.22 -0.13 -11.93
C LEU A 77 11.15 -1.32 -10.98
N TRP A 78 11.82 -1.19 -9.86
CA TRP A 78 11.81 -2.16 -8.78
C TRP A 78 10.51 -2.06 -7.97
N TRP A 79 9.80 -3.20 -7.84
CA TRP A 79 8.50 -3.30 -7.17
C TRP A 79 8.54 -4.28 -5.99
N PRO A 80 8.96 -3.87 -4.79
CA PRO A 80 8.90 -4.71 -3.60
C PRO A 80 7.45 -4.98 -3.20
N ARG A 81 7.13 -6.26 -2.98
CA ARG A 81 5.87 -6.73 -2.40
C ARG A 81 6.17 -7.72 -1.29
N GLY A 82 5.49 -7.59 -0.15
CA GLY A 82 5.70 -8.48 0.98
C GLY A 82 5.36 -9.93 0.65
N LYS A 83 6.22 -10.86 1.10
CA LYS A 83 6.06 -12.31 1.00
C LYS A 83 6.14 -12.90 2.40
N GLY A 84 5.00 -13.39 2.91
CA GLY A 84 4.88 -13.90 4.28
C GLY A 84 3.72 -13.27 5.05
N TRP A 85 3.56 -13.67 6.30
CA TRP A 85 2.50 -13.15 7.16
C TRP A 85 2.54 -11.62 7.27
N GLY A 86 1.38 -11.01 7.06
CA GLY A 86 1.20 -9.57 6.96
C GLY A 86 1.45 -8.99 5.57
N GLY A 87 2.03 -9.77 4.64
CA GLY A 87 2.32 -9.33 3.29
C GLY A 87 3.08 -8.00 3.27
N SER A 88 2.64 -7.04 2.45
CA SER A 88 3.30 -5.73 2.35
C SER A 88 3.22 -4.90 3.64
N SER A 89 2.26 -5.14 4.55
CA SER A 89 2.26 -4.48 5.86
C SER A 89 3.45 -4.86 6.75
N SER A 90 4.08 -6.01 6.48
CA SER A 90 5.29 -6.46 7.19
C SER A 90 6.59 -5.84 6.66
N ILE A 91 6.56 -5.15 5.51
CA ILE A 91 7.76 -4.53 4.92
C ILE A 91 7.60 -3.05 4.56
N ASN A 92 6.40 -2.46 4.70
CA ASN A 92 6.09 -1.07 4.34
C ASN A 92 6.77 -0.03 5.25
N GLY A 93 6.64 1.27 4.89
CA GLY A 93 7.13 2.41 5.67
C GLY A 93 6.26 2.77 6.90
N MET A 94 5.22 2.00 7.21
CA MET A 94 4.35 2.16 8.39
C MET A 94 3.56 3.46 8.48
N VAL A 95 3.52 4.28 7.46
CA VAL A 95 2.67 5.47 7.43
C VAL A 95 1.20 5.06 7.35
N TYR A 96 0.38 5.58 8.27
CA TYR A 96 -1.04 5.32 8.34
C TYR A 96 -1.82 6.47 7.71
N ILE A 97 -2.42 6.21 6.57
CA ILE A 97 -3.28 7.14 5.82
C ILE A 97 -4.49 6.37 5.31
N ARG A 98 -5.67 6.99 5.38
CA ARG A 98 -6.94 6.43 4.95
C ARG A 98 -7.33 6.83 3.52
N GLY A 99 -6.66 7.79 2.91
CA GLY A 99 -7.12 8.50 1.72
C GLY A 99 -7.98 9.72 2.09
N HIS A 100 -8.52 10.39 1.10
CA HIS A 100 -9.44 11.52 1.28
C HIS A 100 -10.88 11.03 1.28
N ALA A 101 -11.77 11.66 2.04
CA ALA A 101 -13.19 11.30 2.10
C ALA A 101 -13.84 11.21 0.71
N ARG A 102 -13.54 12.18 -0.16
CA ARG A 102 -14.07 12.22 -1.54
C ARG A 102 -13.56 11.09 -2.45
N ASP A 103 -12.56 10.31 -2.05
CA ASP A 103 -12.14 9.13 -2.81
C ASP A 103 -13.23 8.06 -2.74
N TYR A 104 -13.81 7.87 -1.56
CA TYR A 104 -14.89 6.93 -1.29
C TYR A 104 -16.22 7.43 -1.83
N ASP A 105 -16.51 8.73 -1.72
CA ASP A 105 -17.70 9.31 -2.33
C ASP A 105 -17.66 9.20 -3.86
N GLN A 106 -16.48 9.28 -4.48
CA GLN A 106 -16.30 8.99 -5.88
C GLN A 106 -16.65 7.53 -6.21
N TRP A 107 -16.23 6.55 -5.37
CA TRP A 107 -16.62 5.15 -5.58
C TRP A 107 -18.14 4.99 -5.52
N ARG A 108 -18.81 5.62 -4.55
CA ARG A 108 -20.27 5.65 -4.48
C ARG A 108 -20.90 6.26 -5.76
N GLN A 109 -20.35 7.37 -6.26
CA GLN A 109 -20.82 8.03 -7.48
C GLN A 109 -20.62 7.16 -8.74
N MET A 110 -19.66 6.25 -8.74
CA MET A 110 -19.46 5.23 -9.79
C MET A 110 -20.49 4.09 -9.71
N GLY A 111 -21.51 4.19 -8.86
CA GLY A 111 -22.57 3.20 -8.69
C GLY A 111 -22.27 2.12 -7.65
N LEU A 112 -21.22 2.27 -6.84
CA LEU A 112 -20.88 1.34 -5.78
C LEU A 112 -21.57 1.76 -4.46
N GLY A 113 -22.84 1.40 -4.32
CA GLY A 113 -23.60 1.69 -3.10
C GLY A 113 -22.93 1.10 -1.85
N GLY A 114 -22.94 1.87 -0.75
CA GLY A 114 -22.31 1.46 0.51
C GLY A 114 -20.78 1.67 0.56
N TRP A 115 -20.17 2.35 -0.43
CA TRP A 115 -18.75 2.66 -0.46
C TRP A 115 -18.44 4.15 -0.33
N GLY A 116 -19.41 5.00 0.01
CA GLY A 116 -19.16 6.41 0.36
C GLY A 116 -18.40 6.55 1.67
N TYR A 117 -17.84 7.74 1.94
CA TYR A 117 -17.04 7.96 3.14
C TYR A 117 -17.78 7.63 4.43
N ALA A 118 -19.03 8.10 4.56
CA ALA A 118 -19.86 7.78 5.71
C ALA A 118 -20.07 6.27 5.92
N ASP A 119 -20.13 5.49 4.81
CA ASP A 119 -20.31 4.03 4.88
C ASP A 119 -19.02 3.30 5.31
N VAL A 120 -17.84 3.83 4.99
CA VAL A 120 -16.55 3.16 5.24
C VAL A 120 -15.83 3.65 6.49
N LEU A 121 -16.13 4.85 6.98
CA LEU A 121 -15.53 5.41 8.21
C LEU A 121 -15.72 4.49 9.43
N PRO A 122 -16.89 3.89 9.69
CA PRO A 122 -17.06 2.95 10.80
C PRO A 122 -16.11 1.75 10.74
N TYR A 123 -15.76 1.27 9.55
CA TYR A 123 -14.81 0.15 9.35
C TYR A 123 -13.36 0.59 9.57
N PHE A 124 -13.00 1.83 9.22
CA PHE A 124 -11.72 2.41 9.62
C PHE A 124 -11.60 2.51 11.13
N LYS A 125 -12.63 3.05 11.80
CA LYS A 125 -12.66 3.17 13.27
C LYS A 125 -12.62 1.80 13.96
N ARG A 126 -13.34 0.80 13.44
CA ARG A 126 -13.30 -0.59 13.94
C ARG A 126 -11.91 -1.22 13.84
N SER A 127 -11.17 -0.91 12.79
CA SER A 127 -9.84 -1.47 12.57
C SER A 127 -8.76 -0.84 13.43
N GLU A 128 -8.93 0.42 13.83
CA GLU A 128 -7.91 1.27 14.42
C GLU A 128 -7.97 1.33 15.95
N SER A 129 -6.79 1.42 16.54
CA SER A 129 -6.61 1.85 17.94
C SER A 129 -5.56 2.97 17.95
N LEU A 130 -6.04 4.23 17.92
CA LEU A 130 -5.18 5.41 17.95
C LEU A 130 -4.60 5.65 19.34
N GLU A 131 -3.31 5.95 19.42
CA GLU A 131 -2.65 6.40 20.64
C GLU A 131 -3.26 7.70 21.16
N GLY A 132 -3.75 7.68 22.38
CA GLY A 132 -4.45 8.81 23.02
C GLY A 132 -5.96 8.74 22.94
N GLY A 133 -6.52 7.69 22.31
CA GLY A 133 -7.96 7.43 22.25
C GLY A 133 -8.60 7.77 20.91
N GLY A 134 -9.88 7.41 20.77
CA GLY A 134 -10.69 7.71 19.60
C GLY A 134 -11.39 9.07 19.67
N ASP A 135 -11.89 9.51 18.53
CA ASP A 135 -12.67 10.74 18.38
C ASP A 135 -13.73 10.58 17.26
N ALA A 136 -14.21 11.68 16.68
CA ALA A 136 -15.17 11.63 15.59
C ALA A 136 -14.63 10.86 14.37
N TRP A 137 -13.34 10.92 14.12
CA TRP A 137 -12.69 10.28 12.96
C TRP A 137 -11.97 8.98 13.31
N HIS A 138 -11.54 8.78 14.55
CA HIS A 138 -10.63 7.72 14.99
C HIS A 138 -11.28 6.69 15.90
N GLY A 139 -10.79 5.43 15.77
CA GLY A 139 -11.09 4.34 16.69
C GLY A 139 -10.08 4.21 17.83
N ALA A 140 -10.52 3.61 18.96
CA ALA A 140 -9.68 3.42 20.15
C ALA A 140 -9.35 1.95 20.45
N GLU A 141 -10.12 0.99 19.92
CA GLU A 141 -10.11 -0.41 20.38
C GLU A 141 -9.80 -1.42 19.29
N GLY A 142 -9.53 -0.96 18.07
CA GLY A 142 -9.27 -1.84 16.94
C GLY A 142 -7.94 -2.60 17.04
N PRO A 143 -7.79 -3.67 16.28
CA PRO A 143 -6.58 -4.50 16.31
C PRO A 143 -5.34 -3.82 15.74
N LEU A 144 -5.50 -2.85 14.85
CA LEU A 144 -4.38 -2.11 14.26
C LEU A 144 -3.99 -0.94 15.16
N LYS A 145 -2.88 -1.07 15.89
CA LYS A 145 -2.36 0.01 16.72
C LYS A 145 -1.71 1.09 15.87
N VAL A 146 -2.09 2.33 16.13
CA VAL A 146 -1.61 3.52 15.43
C VAL A 146 -1.06 4.51 16.44
N SER A 147 0.18 4.95 16.27
CA SER A 147 0.82 5.96 17.11
C SER A 147 0.98 7.29 16.36
N LYS A 148 1.21 8.36 17.12
CA LYS A 148 1.61 9.66 16.58
C LYS A 148 3.13 9.67 16.33
N ALA A 149 3.57 10.43 15.32
CA ALA A 149 4.99 10.68 15.10
C ALA A 149 5.64 11.29 16.35
N SER A 150 6.80 10.79 16.75
CA SER A 150 7.44 11.16 18.03
C SER A 150 8.94 11.41 17.91
N SER A 151 9.50 11.42 16.71
CA SER A 151 10.93 11.66 16.51
C SER A 151 11.33 13.08 16.91
N PRO A 152 12.36 13.25 17.75
CA PRO A 152 12.85 14.56 18.12
C PRO A 152 13.72 15.22 17.03
N ASN A 153 13.84 14.63 15.84
CA ASN A 153 14.69 15.18 14.79
C ASN A 153 14.13 16.52 14.29
N PRO A 154 14.91 17.62 14.38
CA PRO A 154 14.40 18.95 14.10
C PRO A 154 14.05 19.20 12.64
N ILE A 155 14.50 18.38 11.70
CA ILE A 155 14.12 18.53 10.27
C ILE A 155 12.61 18.32 10.10
N TYR A 156 11.97 17.46 10.89
CA TYR A 156 10.53 17.24 10.77
C TYR A 156 9.71 18.47 11.15
N SER A 157 10.00 19.07 12.30
CA SER A 157 9.33 20.31 12.73
C SER A 157 9.66 21.48 11.81
N ALA A 158 10.95 21.60 11.40
CA ALA A 158 11.37 22.63 10.45
C ALA A 158 10.66 22.50 9.09
N THR A 159 10.39 21.28 8.62
CA THR A 159 9.62 21.04 7.37
C THR A 159 8.17 21.54 7.52
N ILE A 160 7.52 21.22 8.63
CA ILE A 160 6.14 21.68 8.89
C ILE A 160 6.09 23.20 8.98
N GLU A 161 7.01 23.82 9.74
CA GLU A 161 7.11 25.26 9.85
C GLU A 161 7.40 25.94 8.50
N ALA A 162 8.33 25.40 7.72
CA ALA A 162 8.66 25.90 6.38
C ALA A 162 7.45 25.82 5.43
N GLY A 163 6.63 24.78 5.55
CA GLY A 163 5.35 24.70 4.82
C GLY A 163 4.44 25.89 5.13
N GLY A 164 4.26 26.23 6.41
CA GLY A 164 3.51 27.40 6.85
C GLY A 164 4.13 28.72 6.37
N GLN A 165 5.46 28.88 6.49
CA GLN A 165 6.17 30.07 5.98
C GLN A 165 6.04 30.23 4.46
N ALA A 166 5.93 29.14 3.71
CA ALA A 166 5.67 29.16 2.28
C ALA A 166 4.20 29.45 1.93
N GLY A 167 3.32 29.60 2.92
CA GLY A 167 1.89 29.95 2.74
C GLY A 167 0.99 28.74 2.51
N TYR A 168 1.45 27.52 2.78
CA TYR A 168 0.61 26.31 2.71
C TYR A 168 -0.12 26.08 4.05
N PRO A 169 -1.29 25.41 4.01
CA PRO A 169 -2.01 25.03 5.22
C PRO A 169 -1.14 24.14 6.14
N LEU A 170 -1.48 24.15 7.42
CA LEU A 170 -0.94 23.20 8.40
C LEU A 170 -2.07 22.30 8.91
N THR A 171 -1.76 21.04 9.19
CA THR A 171 -2.70 20.12 9.82
C THR A 171 -2.01 19.35 10.94
N LYS A 172 -2.81 18.97 11.95
CA LYS A 172 -2.34 18.13 13.05
C LYS A 172 -2.64 16.64 12.79
N ASP A 173 -3.50 16.38 11.81
CA ASP A 173 -4.03 15.05 11.55
C ASP A 173 -4.49 14.91 10.09
N PHE A 174 -3.80 14.09 9.31
CA PHE A 174 -4.14 13.80 7.91
C PHE A 174 -5.37 12.89 7.75
N ASN A 175 -5.80 12.21 8.81
CA ASN A 175 -6.92 11.27 8.80
C ASN A 175 -8.16 11.82 9.54
N GLY A 176 -8.06 13.05 10.06
CA GLY A 176 -9.12 13.76 10.75
C GLY A 176 -9.91 14.69 9.83
N PHE A 177 -10.30 15.85 10.38
CA PHE A 177 -11.11 16.85 9.68
C PHE A 177 -10.47 17.36 8.39
N GLN A 178 -9.16 17.64 8.37
CA GLN A 178 -8.45 18.27 7.24
C GLN A 178 -7.22 17.46 6.85
N GLN A 179 -7.24 16.88 5.63
CA GLN A 179 -6.07 16.20 5.09
C GLN A 179 -5.06 17.21 4.51
N GLU A 180 -5.52 18.30 3.87
CA GLU A 180 -4.64 19.26 3.20
C GLU A 180 -3.74 20.02 4.18
N GLY A 181 -2.45 20.08 3.88
CA GLY A 181 -1.46 20.85 4.64
C GLY A 181 -0.21 20.07 5.00
N PHE A 182 0.72 20.75 5.68
CA PHE A 182 1.89 20.15 6.30
C PHE A 182 1.59 19.66 7.71
N GLY A 183 2.09 18.48 8.09
CA GLY A 183 1.83 17.92 9.42
C GLY A 183 2.65 16.67 9.72
N PRO A 184 2.51 16.14 10.96
CA PRO A 184 3.09 14.88 11.37
C PRO A 184 2.26 13.70 10.83
N TYR A 185 2.93 12.60 10.50
CA TYR A 185 2.24 11.35 10.16
C TYR A 185 1.81 10.57 11.39
N GLN A 186 0.74 9.80 11.22
CA GLN A 186 0.39 8.70 12.10
C GLN A 186 1.03 7.42 11.55
N LEU A 187 1.41 6.50 12.47
CA LEU A 187 2.28 5.36 12.14
C LEU A 187 1.71 4.06 12.70
N THR A 188 1.77 2.98 11.92
CA THR A 188 1.49 1.63 12.42
C THR A 188 2.68 1.07 13.18
N ILE A 189 3.00 1.76 14.29
CA ILE A 189 4.06 1.41 15.25
C ILE A 189 3.43 1.39 16.64
N HIS A 190 3.74 0.38 17.45
CA HIS A 190 3.33 0.30 18.84
C HIS A 190 4.46 -0.28 19.67
N ASP A 191 4.76 0.33 20.82
CA ASP A 191 5.89 -0.01 21.68
C ASP A 191 7.22 -0.09 20.92
N GLY A 192 7.40 0.81 19.93
CA GLY A 192 8.59 0.86 19.09
C GLY A 192 8.75 -0.32 18.15
N GLN A 193 7.70 -1.07 17.88
CA GLN A 193 7.69 -2.18 16.94
C GLN A 193 6.68 -1.92 15.84
N ARG A 194 7.00 -2.37 14.61
CA ARG A 194 6.03 -2.42 13.50
C ARG A 194 4.77 -3.16 13.94
N TRP A 195 3.61 -2.58 13.66
CA TRP A 195 2.31 -3.21 13.91
C TRP A 195 1.66 -3.59 12.57
N SER A 196 2.12 -4.73 12.00
CA SER A 196 1.60 -5.26 10.74
C SER A 196 0.19 -5.81 10.90
N ALA A 197 -0.51 -6.06 9.78
CA ALA A 197 -1.79 -6.76 9.79
C ALA A 197 -1.69 -8.16 10.40
N ALA A 198 -0.57 -8.89 10.20
CA ALA A 198 -0.36 -10.17 10.88
C ALA A 198 -0.35 -10.00 12.40
N ARG A 199 0.35 -8.98 12.89
CA ARG A 199 0.46 -8.74 14.32
C ARG A 199 -0.85 -8.29 14.95
N GLY A 200 -1.60 -7.43 14.27
CA GLY A 200 -2.89 -6.94 14.74
C GLY A 200 -4.01 -7.97 14.65
N TYR A 201 -4.08 -8.70 13.55
CA TYR A 201 -5.22 -9.56 13.26
C TYR A 201 -4.93 -11.06 13.35
N LEU A 202 -3.80 -11.54 12.82
CA LEU A 202 -3.55 -12.98 12.71
C LEU A 202 -3.01 -13.58 14.01
N HIS A 203 -2.00 -12.97 14.62
CA HIS A 203 -1.37 -13.51 15.83
C HIS A 203 -2.36 -13.75 16.98
N PRO A 204 -3.32 -12.85 17.27
CA PRO A 204 -4.27 -13.06 18.37
C PRO A 204 -5.18 -14.28 18.20
N VAL A 205 -5.34 -14.78 16.97
CA VAL A 205 -6.32 -15.82 16.65
C VAL A 205 -5.70 -17.15 16.22
N LEU A 206 -4.38 -17.27 16.22
CA LEU A 206 -3.67 -18.49 15.82
C LEU A 206 -4.02 -19.73 16.64
N ALA A 207 -4.52 -19.55 17.86
CA ALA A 207 -4.95 -20.65 18.74
C ALA A 207 -6.39 -21.13 18.48
N ARG A 208 -7.14 -20.49 17.58
CA ARG A 208 -8.51 -20.91 17.27
C ARG A 208 -8.49 -22.26 16.55
N PRO A 209 -9.25 -23.27 17.02
CA PRO A 209 -9.20 -24.64 16.49
C PRO A 209 -9.74 -24.75 15.05
N ASN A 210 -10.58 -23.82 14.63
CA ASN A 210 -11.19 -23.74 13.31
C ASN A 210 -10.37 -22.94 12.29
N LEU A 211 -9.20 -22.39 12.68
CA LEU A 211 -8.29 -21.67 11.78
C LEU A 211 -7.02 -22.50 11.50
N THR A 212 -6.77 -22.81 10.24
CA THR A 212 -5.54 -23.44 9.77
C THR A 212 -4.73 -22.44 8.94
N CYS A 213 -3.44 -22.27 9.24
CA CYS A 213 -2.53 -21.41 8.50
C CYS A 213 -1.39 -22.21 7.89
N LEU A 214 -1.28 -22.25 6.57
CA LEU A 214 -0.18 -22.89 5.85
C LEU A 214 0.75 -21.82 5.26
N THR A 215 2.04 -21.99 5.50
CA THR A 215 3.10 -21.12 4.95
C THR A 215 4.03 -21.91 4.04
N GLY A 216 4.71 -21.23 3.10
CA GLY A 216 5.55 -21.89 2.11
C GLY A 216 4.74 -22.63 1.05
N VAL A 217 3.48 -22.25 0.85
CA VAL A 217 2.59 -22.87 -0.13
C VAL A 217 2.08 -21.81 -1.11
N ARG A 218 2.37 -21.99 -2.39
CA ARG A 218 1.92 -21.11 -3.47
C ARG A 218 0.63 -21.65 -4.08
N THR A 219 -0.43 -20.85 -4.11
CA THR A 219 -1.62 -21.18 -4.91
C THR A 219 -1.27 -21.03 -6.39
N THR A 220 -1.43 -22.09 -7.16
CA THR A 220 -1.10 -22.15 -8.58
C THR A 220 -2.31 -21.87 -9.46
N ARG A 221 -3.51 -22.25 -9.01
CA ARG A 221 -4.77 -21.92 -9.66
C ARG A 221 -5.97 -22.13 -8.75
N ILE A 222 -7.08 -21.50 -9.08
CA ILE A 222 -8.40 -21.71 -8.51
C ILE A 222 -9.12 -22.75 -9.39
N LEU A 223 -9.80 -23.70 -8.78
CA LEU A 223 -10.55 -24.75 -9.49
C LEU A 223 -11.98 -24.27 -9.69
N ILE A 224 -12.43 -24.29 -10.94
CA ILE A 224 -13.78 -23.87 -11.33
C ILE A 224 -14.50 -25.08 -11.95
N GLU A 225 -15.64 -25.42 -11.40
CA GLU A 225 -16.53 -26.48 -11.90
C GLU A 225 -17.94 -25.91 -12.00
N ASP A 226 -18.58 -26.07 -13.14
CA ASP A 226 -19.96 -25.58 -13.42
C ASP A 226 -20.20 -24.10 -13.03
N GLY A 227 -19.22 -23.22 -13.31
CA GLY A 227 -19.30 -21.79 -13.00
C GLY A 227 -19.12 -21.45 -11.52
N ARG A 228 -18.61 -22.36 -10.71
CA ARG A 228 -18.37 -22.18 -9.28
C ARG A 228 -16.92 -22.51 -8.91
N ALA A 229 -16.34 -21.71 -8.03
CA ALA A 229 -15.07 -22.05 -7.40
C ALA A 229 -15.27 -23.16 -6.37
N THR A 230 -14.58 -24.31 -6.57
CA THR A 230 -14.70 -25.51 -5.75
C THR A 230 -13.49 -25.76 -4.88
N GLY A 231 -12.39 -25.02 -5.10
CA GLY A 231 -11.16 -25.17 -4.35
C GLY A 231 -9.95 -24.55 -5.02
N VAL A 232 -8.77 -24.98 -4.60
CA VAL A 232 -7.49 -24.47 -5.12
C VAL A 232 -6.49 -25.60 -5.34
N GLU A 233 -5.62 -25.44 -6.34
CA GLU A 233 -4.38 -26.20 -6.45
C GLU A 233 -3.26 -25.39 -5.80
N ILE A 234 -2.48 -26.04 -4.94
CA ILE A 234 -1.32 -25.43 -4.29
C ILE A 234 -0.04 -26.20 -4.65
N TYR A 235 1.07 -25.47 -4.63
CA TYR A 235 2.44 -25.99 -4.75
C TYR A 235 3.18 -25.75 -3.44
N ASP A 236 3.66 -26.80 -2.82
CA ASP A 236 4.45 -26.74 -1.59
C ASP A 236 5.92 -26.48 -1.95
N GLU A 237 6.45 -25.35 -1.53
CA GLU A 237 7.81 -24.91 -1.87
C GLU A 237 8.90 -25.82 -1.29
N LYS A 238 8.61 -26.54 -0.20
CA LYS A 238 9.55 -27.46 0.46
C LYS A 238 9.57 -28.83 -0.19
N THR A 239 8.39 -29.44 -0.39
CA THR A 239 8.25 -30.80 -0.92
C THR A 239 8.19 -30.85 -2.44
N LYS A 240 7.99 -29.70 -3.10
CA LYS A 240 7.77 -29.54 -4.55
C LYS A 240 6.53 -30.29 -5.05
N ALA A 241 5.65 -30.68 -4.15
CA ALA A 241 4.44 -31.40 -4.47
C ALA A 241 3.27 -30.45 -4.73
N LYS A 242 2.41 -30.84 -5.69
CA LYS A 242 1.12 -30.22 -5.90
C LYS A 242 0.03 -30.99 -5.17
N ARG A 243 -0.95 -30.29 -4.63
CA ARG A 243 -2.16 -30.91 -4.05
C ARG A 243 -3.36 -29.99 -4.21
N VAL A 244 -4.54 -30.59 -4.15
CA VAL A 244 -5.83 -29.91 -4.23
C VAL A 244 -6.45 -29.81 -2.83
N ILE A 245 -7.02 -28.65 -2.53
CA ILE A 245 -7.80 -28.39 -1.31
C ILE A 245 -9.17 -27.88 -1.74
N GLN A 246 -10.24 -28.44 -1.18
CA GLN A 246 -11.62 -28.15 -1.56
C GLN A 246 -12.22 -27.05 -0.66
N ALA A 247 -13.04 -26.18 -1.23
CA ALA A 247 -13.84 -25.19 -0.52
C ALA A 247 -15.31 -25.59 -0.50
N ASN A 248 -15.96 -25.56 0.67
CA ASN A 248 -17.40 -25.80 0.81
C ASN A 248 -18.24 -24.55 0.49
N ALA A 249 -17.76 -23.38 0.94
CA ALA A 249 -18.49 -22.12 0.78
C ALA A 249 -17.84 -21.22 -0.27
N GLU A 250 -16.68 -20.61 0.03
CA GLU A 250 -16.04 -19.65 -0.86
C GLU A 250 -14.50 -19.76 -0.86
N VAL A 251 -13.91 -19.40 -2.02
CA VAL A 251 -12.49 -19.09 -2.18
C VAL A 251 -12.34 -17.56 -2.16
N LEU A 252 -11.48 -17.05 -1.28
CA LEU A 252 -11.26 -15.63 -1.05
C LEU A 252 -9.84 -15.26 -1.49
N LEU A 253 -9.72 -14.64 -2.64
CA LEU A 253 -8.43 -14.24 -3.22
C LEU A 253 -7.99 -12.91 -2.62
N SER A 254 -6.88 -12.92 -1.86
CA SER A 254 -6.31 -11.78 -1.12
C SER A 254 -4.81 -11.65 -1.34
N ALA A 255 -4.35 -11.96 -2.56
CA ALA A 255 -2.93 -12.03 -2.91
C ALA A 255 -2.33 -10.66 -3.33
N GLY A 256 -3.13 -9.58 -3.30
CA GLY A 256 -2.72 -8.21 -3.63
C GLY A 256 -2.77 -7.88 -5.12
N ALA A 257 -2.63 -6.59 -5.44
CA ALA A 257 -2.85 -6.05 -6.79
C ALA A 257 -1.95 -6.64 -7.91
N VAL A 258 -0.88 -7.36 -7.55
CA VAL A 258 -0.02 -8.03 -8.54
C VAL A 258 -0.39 -9.50 -8.69
N GLN A 259 -0.55 -10.22 -7.59
CA GLN A 259 -0.73 -11.67 -7.62
C GLN A 259 -2.21 -12.07 -7.80
N SER A 260 -3.19 -11.27 -7.35
CA SER A 260 -4.59 -11.62 -7.50
C SER A 260 -5.03 -11.72 -8.98
N PRO A 261 -4.77 -10.74 -9.85
CA PRO A 261 -5.06 -10.90 -11.27
C PRO A 261 -4.23 -12.02 -11.90
N HIS A 262 -2.98 -12.22 -11.50
CA HIS A 262 -2.12 -13.28 -12.01
C HIS A 262 -2.69 -14.68 -11.73
N ILE A 263 -3.16 -14.93 -10.49
CA ILE A 263 -3.80 -16.21 -10.13
C ILE A 263 -5.12 -16.41 -10.90
N LEU A 264 -5.92 -15.36 -11.10
CA LEU A 264 -7.13 -15.44 -11.93
C LEU A 264 -6.78 -15.82 -13.37
N GLN A 265 -5.81 -15.17 -14.01
CA GLN A 265 -5.36 -15.49 -15.37
C GLN A 265 -4.84 -16.92 -15.47
N LEU A 266 -4.00 -17.38 -14.55
CA LEU A 266 -3.50 -18.77 -14.49
C LEU A 266 -4.63 -19.80 -14.28
N SER A 267 -5.78 -19.36 -13.73
CA SER A 267 -6.98 -20.16 -13.56
C SER A 267 -7.90 -20.16 -14.78
N GLY A 268 -7.51 -19.50 -15.88
CA GLY A 268 -8.32 -19.35 -17.09
C GLY A 268 -9.41 -18.27 -16.98
N ILE A 269 -9.30 -17.34 -16.02
CA ILE A 269 -10.22 -16.23 -15.79
C ILE A 269 -9.52 -14.93 -16.21
N GLY A 270 -9.89 -14.34 -17.34
CA GLY A 270 -9.19 -13.16 -17.84
C GLY A 270 -9.61 -12.76 -19.26
N ASP A 271 -8.79 -11.92 -19.87
CA ASP A 271 -8.95 -11.58 -21.29
C ASP A 271 -8.64 -12.80 -22.15
N PRO A 272 -9.57 -13.28 -23.00
CA PRO A 272 -9.36 -14.42 -23.87
C PRO A 272 -8.08 -14.31 -24.72
N ASP A 273 -7.81 -13.13 -25.28
CA ASP A 273 -6.66 -12.90 -26.16
C ASP A 273 -5.32 -13.09 -25.41
N GLU A 274 -5.25 -12.63 -24.14
CA GLU A 274 -4.09 -12.82 -23.27
C GLU A 274 -3.92 -14.30 -22.86
N LEU A 275 -5.03 -14.97 -22.52
CA LEU A 275 -5.01 -16.38 -22.11
C LEU A 275 -4.58 -17.30 -23.26
N ASP A 276 -5.17 -17.10 -24.45
CA ASP A 276 -4.87 -17.88 -25.65
C ASP A 276 -3.40 -17.70 -26.09
N ALA A 277 -2.85 -16.47 -26.00
CA ALA A 277 -1.45 -16.19 -26.30
C ALA A 277 -0.47 -16.99 -25.42
N HIS A 278 -0.91 -17.42 -24.24
CA HIS A 278 -0.12 -18.22 -23.30
C HIS A 278 -0.55 -19.70 -23.24
N GLY A 279 -1.46 -20.13 -24.14
CA GLY A 279 -1.95 -21.51 -24.18
C GLY A 279 -2.81 -21.92 -22.97
N ILE A 280 -3.39 -20.95 -22.27
CA ILE A 280 -4.28 -21.18 -21.13
C ILE A 280 -5.72 -21.25 -21.61
N LYS A 281 -6.39 -22.39 -21.33
CA LYS A 281 -7.80 -22.56 -21.69
C LYS A 281 -8.67 -21.51 -20.98
N VAL A 282 -9.47 -20.77 -21.76
CA VAL A 282 -10.45 -19.84 -21.21
C VAL A 282 -11.54 -20.61 -20.47
N VAL A 283 -11.64 -20.39 -19.17
CA VAL A 283 -12.70 -20.90 -18.28
C VAL A 283 -13.81 -19.86 -18.17
N HIS A 284 -13.44 -18.59 -18.01
CA HIS A 284 -14.39 -17.49 -17.96
C HIS A 284 -13.78 -16.22 -18.54
N ALA A 285 -14.40 -15.67 -19.57
CA ALA A 285 -13.95 -14.44 -20.22
C ALA A 285 -14.28 -13.23 -19.35
N LEU A 286 -13.24 -12.55 -18.82
CA LEU A 286 -13.39 -11.39 -17.96
C LEU A 286 -12.24 -10.39 -18.22
N LYS A 287 -12.43 -9.54 -19.24
CA LYS A 287 -11.38 -8.65 -19.82
C LYS A 287 -10.74 -7.69 -18.81
N GLY A 288 -11.43 -7.36 -17.73
CA GLY A 288 -10.91 -6.45 -16.71
C GLY A 288 -9.82 -7.04 -15.82
N VAL A 289 -9.63 -8.36 -15.82
CA VAL A 289 -8.59 -9.00 -14.97
C VAL A 289 -7.20 -8.56 -15.42
N GLY A 290 -6.47 -7.97 -14.49
CA GLY A 290 -5.15 -7.40 -14.73
C GLY A 290 -5.16 -5.99 -15.32
N ALA A 291 -6.26 -5.52 -15.89
CA ALA A 291 -6.40 -4.16 -16.43
C ALA A 291 -6.52 -3.10 -15.32
N ASN A 292 -6.50 -1.81 -15.71
CA ASN A 292 -6.70 -0.67 -14.81
C ASN A 292 -5.68 -0.56 -13.66
N LEU A 293 -4.48 -1.11 -13.81
CA LEU A 293 -3.42 -0.91 -12.83
C LEU A 293 -3.17 0.58 -12.62
N GLN A 294 -3.22 1.00 -11.38
CA GLN A 294 -2.89 2.35 -10.93
C GLN A 294 -1.86 2.25 -9.82
N ASP A 295 -0.91 3.18 -9.80
CA ASP A 295 0.09 3.28 -8.73
C ASP A 295 0.53 4.72 -8.59
N HIS A 296 0.94 5.12 -7.41
CA HIS A 296 1.54 6.40 -7.16
C HIS A 296 2.98 6.42 -7.65
N VAL A 297 3.29 7.36 -8.52
CA VAL A 297 4.66 7.66 -8.95
C VAL A 297 5.19 8.86 -8.18
N ASP A 298 6.45 8.83 -7.81
CA ASP A 298 7.11 9.93 -7.11
C ASP A 298 8.46 10.31 -7.71
N VAL A 299 8.97 11.45 -7.27
CA VAL A 299 10.35 11.89 -7.48
C VAL A 299 10.99 12.29 -6.16
N CYS A 300 12.28 11.98 -6.03
CA CYS A 300 13.06 12.21 -4.82
C CYS A 300 13.86 13.50 -4.92
N MET A 301 13.34 14.59 -4.38
CA MET A 301 14.07 15.87 -4.26
C MET A 301 14.92 15.86 -3.00
N SER A 302 16.22 16.04 -3.12
CA SER A 302 17.14 15.88 -2.00
C SER A 302 17.99 17.12 -1.76
N TRP A 303 18.28 17.37 -0.47
CA TRP A 303 19.16 18.47 -0.03
C TRP A 303 20.26 17.94 0.88
N GLU A 304 21.46 18.53 0.74
CA GLU A 304 22.59 18.26 1.63
C GLU A 304 22.38 19.00 2.96
N CYS A 305 22.64 18.29 4.07
CA CYS A 305 22.52 18.83 5.42
C CYS A 305 23.91 19.01 6.07
N PRO A 306 24.24 20.20 6.60
CA PRO A 306 25.55 20.44 7.25
C PRO A 306 25.67 19.76 8.62
N LYS A 307 24.55 19.28 9.19
CA LYS A 307 24.50 18.69 10.53
C LYS A 307 24.48 17.17 10.47
N PRO A 308 25.21 16.44 11.36
CA PRO A 308 25.28 14.98 11.39
C PRO A 308 24.05 14.37 12.08
N ILE A 309 22.83 14.73 11.64
CA ILE A 309 21.55 14.35 12.27
C ILE A 309 20.65 13.51 11.39
N THR A 310 21.14 13.07 10.22
CA THR A 310 20.37 12.24 9.28
C THR A 310 20.87 10.79 9.27
N ALA A 311 20.20 9.93 8.55
CA ALA A 311 20.45 8.50 8.57
C ALA A 311 21.92 8.13 8.25
N TYR A 312 22.60 8.91 7.40
CA TYR A 312 24.01 8.66 7.09
C TYR A 312 24.89 8.71 8.36
N SER A 313 24.97 9.85 9.05
CA SER A 313 25.80 9.98 10.26
C SER A 313 25.28 9.15 11.42
N LEU A 314 23.97 9.01 11.58
CA LEU A 314 23.37 8.22 12.65
C LEU A 314 23.66 6.73 12.54
N ARG A 315 23.84 6.21 11.30
CA ARG A 315 24.06 4.78 10.98
C ARG A 315 25.46 4.50 10.43
N LYS A 316 26.32 5.51 10.29
CA LYS A 316 27.66 5.39 9.69
C LYS A 316 28.54 4.39 10.45
N GLY A 317 28.98 3.36 9.72
CA GLY A 317 29.90 2.34 10.20
C GLY A 317 29.21 1.12 10.83
N LEU A 318 29.90 -0.03 10.70
CA LEU A 318 29.38 -1.33 11.14
C LEU A 318 29.07 -1.36 12.65
N VAL A 319 29.94 -0.76 13.47
CA VAL A 319 29.80 -0.74 14.95
C VAL A 319 28.51 -0.02 15.35
N LYS A 320 28.21 1.17 14.76
CA LYS A 320 26.97 1.89 15.05
C LYS A 320 25.74 1.10 14.59
N THR A 321 25.79 0.54 13.40
CA THR A 321 24.67 -0.25 12.85
C THR A 321 24.38 -1.48 13.71
N LEU A 322 25.41 -2.22 14.11
CA LEU A 322 25.25 -3.35 15.02
C LEU A 322 24.78 -2.89 16.42
N GLY A 323 25.30 -1.77 16.92
CA GLY A 323 24.86 -1.17 18.19
C GLY A 323 23.39 -0.78 18.19
N ILE A 324 22.86 -0.22 17.07
CA ILE A 324 21.43 0.08 16.92
C ILE A 324 20.61 -1.21 17.01
N GLY A 325 21.01 -2.25 16.26
CA GLY A 325 20.33 -3.54 16.29
C GLY A 325 20.34 -4.20 17.67
N LEU A 326 21.51 -4.17 18.35
CA LEU A 326 21.68 -4.74 19.67
C LEU A 326 20.88 -3.98 20.75
N ALA A 327 20.94 -2.65 20.74
CA ALA A 327 20.17 -1.81 21.66
C ALA A 327 18.66 -2.02 21.49
N TYR A 328 18.21 -2.15 20.24
CA TYR A 328 16.83 -2.47 19.97
C TYR A 328 16.46 -3.89 20.45
N MET A 329 17.29 -4.88 20.17
CA MET A 329 17.03 -6.28 20.51
C MET A 329 16.99 -6.53 22.02
N LEU A 330 17.93 -5.93 22.77
CA LEU A 330 18.08 -6.16 24.21
C LEU A 330 17.18 -5.25 25.07
N PHE A 331 16.95 -4.01 24.63
CA PHE A 331 16.29 -2.99 25.44
C PHE A 331 15.04 -2.39 24.79
N GLY A 332 14.72 -2.72 23.53
CA GLY A 332 13.63 -2.10 22.78
C GLY A 332 13.77 -0.58 22.63
N LYS A 333 15.00 -0.05 22.61
CA LYS A 333 15.30 1.39 22.66
C LYS A 333 16.15 1.86 21.46
N GLY A 334 16.27 3.18 21.32
CA GLY A 334 17.16 3.83 20.36
C GLY A 334 16.61 3.91 18.94
N LEU A 335 17.50 4.19 17.97
CA LEU A 335 17.15 4.47 16.56
C LEU A 335 16.45 3.30 15.85
N GLY A 336 16.53 2.08 16.38
CA GLY A 336 15.78 0.93 15.85
C GLY A 336 14.26 1.12 15.86
N ARG A 337 13.73 1.96 16.76
CA ARG A 337 12.31 2.30 16.87
C ARG A 337 11.79 3.28 15.81
N GLN A 338 12.71 3.95 15.09
CA GLN A 338 12.36 5.02 14.14
C GLN A 338 12.37 4.49 12.71
N GLN A 339 11.41 4.92 11.91
CA GLN A 339 11.32 4.57 10.49
C GLN A 339 11.86 5.68 9.55
N PHE A 340 12.32 6.81 10.11
CA PHE A 340 12.92 7.96 9.40
C PHE A 340 12.00 8.68 8.41
N LEU A 341 10.66 8.64 8.62
CA LEU A 341 9.64 9.21 7.75
C LEU A 341 8.43 9.64 8.62
N GLU A 342 8.51 10.77 9.33
CA GLU A 342 7.53 11.13 10.35
C GLU A 342 6.77 12.44 10.09
N SER A 343 7.12 13.20 9.05
CA SER A 343 6.37 14.38 8.62
C SER A 343 6.22 14.43 7.10
N GLY A 344 5.26 15.21 6.66
CA GLY A 344 5.02 15.44 5.24
C GLY A 344 3.88 16.40 4.99
N ALA A 345 3.24 16.29 3.83
CA ALA A 345 2.12 17.12 3.45
C ALA A 345 1.18 16.42 2.48
N PHE A 346 -0.05 16.91 2.41
CA PHE A 346 -0.98 16.70 1.31
C PHE A 346 -1.32 18.07 0.72
N LEU A 347 -1.10 18.25 -0.59
CA LEU A 347 -1.19 19.56 -1.23
C LEU A 347 -1.96 19.45 -2.55
N ARG A 348 -2.61 20.55 -2.93
CA ARG A 348 -3.16 20.70 -4.28
C ARG A 348 -2.12 21.38 -5.17
N SER A 349 -1.80 20.73 -6.30
CA SER A 349 -0.87 21.30 -7.30
C SER A 349 -1.44 22.54 -8.00
N ARG A 350 -2.75 22.76 -7.92
CA ARG A 350 -3.46 23.96 -8.40
C ARG A 350 -4.71 24.22 -7.56
N PRO A 351 -5.15 25.48 -7.42
CA PRO A 351 -6.19 25.88 -6.47
C PRO A 351 -7.61 25.39 -6.82
N ASP A 352 -7.87 25.05 -8.08
CA ASP A 352 -9.18 24.57 -8.57
C ASP A 352 -9.47 23.10 -8.28
N LEU A 353 -8.50 22.35 -7.78
CA LEU A 353 -8.72 20.97 -7.36
C LEU A 353 -9.58 20.91 -6.10
N ASP A 354 -10.47 19.92 -6.05
CA ASP A 354 -11.39 19.74 -4.93
C ASP A 354 -10.73 19.04 -3.71
N ARG A 355 -9.55 18.45 -3.90
CA ARG A 355 -8.79 17.70 -2.90
C ARG A 355 -7.31 17.60 -3.29
N PRO A 356 -6.41 17.24 -2.34
CA PRO A 356 -4.99 17.08 -2.64
C PRO A 356 -4.72 16.06 -3.74
N ASP A 357 -3.80 16.41 -4.64
CA ASP A 357 -3.26 15.56 -5.70
C ASP A 357 -1.76 15.27 -5.54
N LEU A 358 -1.13 15.82 -4.51
CA LEU A 358 0.25 15.58 -4.13
C LEU A 358 0.36 15.13 -2.68
N GLN A 359 1.22 14.14 -2.41
CA GLN A 359 1.67 13.77 -1.06
C GLN A 359 3.18 13.98 -0.97
N ILE A 360 3.63 14.56 0.13
CA ILE A 360 5.04 14.80 0.41
C ILE A 360 5.46 13.96 1.61
N HIS A 361 6.57 13.21 1.48
CA HIS A 361 7.16 12.53 2.63
C HIS A 361 8.55 13.11 2.90
N THR A 362 8.83 13.49 4.15
CA THR A 362 10.15 13.93 4.59
C THR A 362 10.95 12.73 5.07
N VAL A 363 11.98 12.33 4.32
CA VAL A 363 12.86 11.22 4.65
C VAL A 363 14.24 11.74 5.08
N LEU A 364 14.73 11.31 6.23
CA LEU A 364 16.03 11.74 6.78
C LEU A 364 17.22 11.03 6.12
N ALA A 365 17.24 10.97 4.81
CA ALA A 365 18.33 10.42 4.01
C ALA A 365 18.30 11.03 2.61
N ILE A 366 19.44 11.09 1.92
CA ILE A 366 19.46 11.32 0.47
C ILE A 366 19.10 10.01 -0.21
N MET A 367 17.98 10.02 -0.96
CA MET A 367 17.44 8.83 -1.62
C MET A 367 17.75 8.86 -3.12
N GLN A 368 18.38 7.78 -3.62
CA GLN A 368 18.60 7.52 -5.04
C GLN A 368 18.32 6.03 -5.33
N ASP A 369 17.64 5.73 -6.43
CA ASP A 369 17.28 4.37 -6.87
C ASP A 369 16.72 3.54 -5.69
N HIS A 370 15.62 4.00 -5.09
CA HIS A 370 14.98 3.36 -3.92
C HIS A 370 15.92 3.13 -2.72
N GLY A 371 16.96 3.96 -2.58
CA GLY A 371 17.97 3.81 -1.53
C GLY A 371 18.99 2.68 -1.80
N LYS A 372 19.01 2.11 -3.01
CA LYS A 372 20.05 1.14 -3.43
C LYS A 372 21.40 1.84 -3.61
N VAL A 373 21.39 3.07 -4.09
CA VAL A 373 22.58 3.91 -4.15
C VAL A 373 22.76 4.62 -2.82
N GLN A 374 23.81 4.24 -2.09
CA GLN A 374 24.14 4.90 -0.83
C GLN A 374 24.93 6.19 -1.09
N VAL A 375 24.34 7.32 -0.75
CA VAL A 375 24.99 8.61 -0.80
C VAL A 375 25.71 8.86 0.53
N ALA A 376 27.05 9.01 0.46
CA ALA A 376 27.91 9.15 1.66
C ALA A 376 27.91 10.59 2.20
N LYS A 377 26.72 11.20 2.37
CA LYS A 377 26.52 12.56 2.87
C LYS A 377 25.29 12.60 3.78
N ASP A 378 25.29 13.48 4.76
CA ASP A 378 24.08 13.85 5.48
C ASP A 378 23.17 14.68 4.58
N GLY A 379 21.87 14.42 4.67
CA GLY A 379 20.86 15.10 3.91
C GLY A 379 19.47 14.51 4.14
N PHE A 380 18.49 15.13 3.53
CA PHE A 380 17.11 14.67 3.59
C PHE A 380 16.45 14.75 2.21
N THR A 381 15.38 14.03 2.04
CA THR A 381 14.63 13.96 0.77
C THR A 381 13.17 14.31 1.01
N PHE A 382 12.59 15.12 0.15
CA PHE A 382 11.16 15.19 -0.06
C PHE A 382 10.78 14.23 -1.20
N HIS A 383 10.05 13.18 -0.88
CA HIS A 383 9.33 12.40 -1.87
C HIS A 383 8.14 13.21 -2.33
N VAL A 384 8.09 13.58 -3.59
CA VAL A 384 6.97 14.29 -4.22
C VAL A 384 6.15 13.28 -5.00
N CYS A 385 5.04 12.87 -4.42
CA CYS A 385 4.22 11.77 -4.90
C CYS A 385 2.92 12.31 -5.52
N GLN A 386 2.65 11.95 -6.78
CA GLN A 386 1.41 12.26 -7.46
C GLN A 386 0.32 11.25 -7.04
N LEU A 387 -0.85 11.75 -6.55
CA LEU A 387 -1.90 10.95 -5.91
C LEU A 387 -3.07 10.57 -6.82
N ARG A 388 -3.24 11.23 -7.95
CA ARG A 388 -4.42 11.09 -8.82
C ARG A 388 -3.99 10.69 -10.24
N PRO A 389 -3.34 9.52 -10.43
CA PRO A 389 -2.84 9.16 -11.75
C PRO A 389 -3.99 8.97 -12.74
N GLU A 390 -3.85 9.62 -13.90
CA GLU A 390 -4.70 9.35 -15.07
C GLU A 390 -4.13 8.22 -15.92
N SER A 391 -2.82 8.00 -15.86
CA SER A 391 -2.15 6.87 -16.50
C SER A 391 -2.70 5.55 -15.98
N ARG A 392 -2.87 4.58 -16.90
CA ARG A 392 -3.36 3.23 -16.58
C ARG A 392 -2.40 2.20 -17.16
N GLY A 393 -2.11 1.21 -16.33
CA GLY A 393 -1.30 0.06 -16.68
C GLY A 393 -2.08 -1.25 -16.62
N ARG A 394 -1.34 -2.35 -16.65
CA ARG A 394 -1.89 -3.70 -16.52
C ARG A 394 -0.90 -4.67 -15.87
N VAL A 395 -1.42 -5.74 -15.31
CA VAL A 395 -0.69 -6.94 -14.91
C VAL A 395 -1.11 -8.07 -15.85
N GLY A 396 -0.15 -8.66 -16.54
CA GLY A 396 -0.37 -9.77 -17.48
C GLY A 396 0.51 -10.96 -17.15
N LEU A 397 0.50 -11.94 -18.04
CA LEU A 397 1.29 -13.16 -17.94
C LEU A 397 2.65 -13.01 -18.63
N LYS A 398 3.68 -13.68 -18.13
CA LYS A 398 4.93 -13.95 -18.86
C LYS A 398 4.93 -15.36 -19.46
N SER A 399 4.27 -16.27 -18.79
CA SER A 399 4.11 -17.67 -19.23
C SER A 399 2.91 -18.30 -18.53
N ALA A 400 2.58 -19.54 -18.88
CA ALA A 400 1.60 -20.36 -18.19
C ALA A 400 2.16 -21.04 -16.91
N ASP A 401 3.45 -20.88 -16.62
CA ASP A 401 4.06 -21.45 -15.40
C ASP A 401 3.66 -20.57 -14.18
N PRO A 402 2.93 -21.11 -13.20
CA PRO A 402 2.53 -20.37 -12.02
C PRO A 402 3.71 -19.99 -11.09
N LEU A 403 4.91 -20.49 -11.36
CA LEU A 403 6.11 -20.16 -10.60
C LEU A 403 6.85 -18.94 -11.17
N ASP A 404 6.54 -18.52 -12.38
CA ASP A 404 7.09 -17.30 -12.99
C ASP A 404 6.49 -16.04 -12.36
N ASP A 405 7.25 -14.94 -12.43
CA ASP A 405 6.77 -13.62 -12.03
C ASP A 405 5.79 -13.08 -13.11
N PRO A 406 4.72 -12.34 -12.75
CA PRO A 406 3.84 -11.71 -13.73
C PRO A 406 4.53 -10.61 -14.53
N ALA A 407 3.97 -10.26 -15.70
CA ALA A 407 4.36 -9.10 -16.48
C ALA A 407 3.65 -7.85 -15.92
N ILE A 408 4.41 -6.83 -15.51
CA ILE A 408 3.86 -5.60 -14.91
C ILE A 408 4.16 -4.43 -15.85
N PHE A 409 3.13 -3.85 -16.43
CA PHE A 409 3.17 -2.67 -17.29
C PHE A 409 2.47 -1.53 -16.54
N ALA A 410 3.23 -0.71 -15.83
CA ALA A 410 2.64 0.36 -15.03
C ALA A 410 2.20 1.55 -15.87
N ASN A 411 2.87 1.78 -17.01
CA ASN A 411 2.59 2.85 -17.97
C ASN A 411 2.61 4.25 -17.31
N TYR A 412 3.57 4.46 -16.40
CA TYR A 412 3.73 5.72 -15.68
C TYR A 412 3.89 6.91 -16.62
N LEU A 413 3.36 8.06 -16.22
CA LEU A 413 3.51 9.35 -16.89
C LEU A 413 3.01 9.37 -18.34
N ALA A 414 2.12 8.47 -18.72
CA ALA A 414 1.47 8.48 -20.04
C ALA A 414 0.57 9.71 -20.20
N ALA A 415 -0.16 10.08 -19.15
CA ALA A 415 -1.01 11.27 -19.13
C ALA A 415 -0.21 12.56 -18.83
N GLU A 416 -0.58 13.66 -19.48
CA GLU A 416 0.06 14.97 -19.25
C GLU A 416 -0.20 15.50 -17.84
N GLU A 417 -1.39 15.26 -17.29
CA GLU A 417 -1.74 15.72 -15.96
C GLU A 417 -0.83 15.13 -14.88
N ASP A 418 -0.40 13.87 -15.05
CA ASP A 418 0.53 13.22 -14.13
C ASP A 418 1.90 13.93 -14.12
N ARG A 419 2.39 14.32 -15.30
CA ARG A 419 3.64 15.07 -15.45
C ARG A 419 3.51 16.48 -14.90
N ARG A 420 2.40 17.18 -15.21
CA ARG A 420 2.13 18.54 -14.72
C ARG A 420 2.10 18.58 -13.19
N ALA A 421 1.40 17.64 -12.55
CA ALA A 421 1.32 17.60 -11.09
C ALA A 421 2.71 17.44 -10.44
N LEU A 422 3.56 16.57 -10.97
CA LEU A 422 4.93 16.39 -10.48
C LEU A 422 5.79 17.65 -10.70
N ARG A 423 5.69 18.32 -11.88
CA ARG A 423 6.41 19.58 -12.12
C ARG A 423 6.05 20.65 -11.08
N GLU A 424 4.76 20.81 -10.81
CA GLU A 424 4.31 21.76 -9.78
C GLU A 424 4.79 21.35 -8.39
N GLY A 425 4.75 20.06 -8.07
CA GLY A 425 5.28 19.54 -6.81
C GLY A 425 6.77 19.85 -6.62
N VAL A 426 7.58 19.76 -7.68
CA VAL A 426 9.00 20.16 -7.67
C VAL A 426 9.14 21.65 -7.31
N ARG A 427 8.37 22.53 -7.97
CA ARG A 427 8.38 23.97 -7.69
C ARG A 427 7.93 24.30 -6.27
N MET A 428 6.86 23.65 -5.81
CA MET A 428 6.33 23.82 -4.46
C MET A 428 7.38 23.43 -3.41
N MET A 429 8.07 22.33 -3.58
CA MET A 429 9.08 21.88 -2.61
C MET A 429 10.34 22.75 -2.62
N ARG A 430 10.75 23.32 -3.76
CA ARG A 430 11.78 24.36 -3.79
C ARG A 430 11.37 25.62 -3.01
N LYS A 431 10.12 26.05 -3.16
CA LYS A 431 9.57 27.18 -2.38
C LYS A 431 9.61 26.89 -0.88
N VAL A 432 9.28 25.67 -0.45
CA VAL A 432 9.36 25.24 0.96
C VAL A 432 10.81 25.18 1.43
N ALA A 433 11.71 24.59 0.65
CA ALA A 433 13.12 24.45 1.00
C ALA A 433 13.84 25.82 1.14
N ALA A 434 13.36 26.86 0.46
CA ALA A 434 13.90 28.22 0.56
C ALA A 434 13.48 28.98 1.83
N GLN A 435 12.62 28.41 2.69
CA GLN A 435 12.14 29.09 3.88
C GLN A 435 13.15 29.10 5.03
N SER A 436 13.05 30.11 5.88
CA SER A 436 14.00 30.33 6.98
C SER A 436 14.07 29.18 7.99
N ALA A 437 12.98 28.44 8.21
CA ALA A 437 12.95 27.29 9.11
C ALA A 437 13.87 26.16 8.63
N LEU A 438 14.04 25.95 7.32
CA LEU A 438 14.92 24.94 6.75
C LEU A 438 16.35 25.43 6.50
N ALA A 439 16.60 26.76 6.48
CA ALA A 439 17.93 27.32 6.20
C ALA A 439 19.07 26.71 7.04
N PRO A 440 18.91 26.39 8.36
CA PRO A 440 19.97 25.77 9.16
C PRO A 440 20.29 24.33 8.78
N TYR A 441 19.51 23.68 7.93
CA TYR A 441 19.58 22.27 7.55
C TYR A 441 19.88 22.05 6.07
N ILE A 442 20.05 23.12 5.27
CA ILE A 442 20.31 23.04 3.84
C ILE A 442 21.61 23.78 3.50
N THR A 443 22.50 23.10 2.76
CA THR A 443 23.68 23.73 2.13
C THR A 443 23.54 23.81 0.62
N ALA A 444 22.96 22.80 0.01
CA ALA A 444 22.78 22.72 -1.43
C ALA A 444 21.60 21.81 -1.78
N GLU A 445 20.93 22.10 -2.91
CA GLU A 445 20.03 21.15 -3.56
C GLU A 445 20.89 20.07 -4.25
N PHE A 446 20.73 18.80 -3.83
CA PHE A 446 21.45 17.66 -4.37
C PHE A 446 20.76 17.09 -5.61
N ALA A 447 19.43 16.99 -5.57
CA ALA A 447 18.59 16.53 -6.69
C ALA A 447 17.26 17.28 -6.69
N PRO A 448 16.78 17.72 -7.89
CA PRO A 448 17.35 17.59 -9.24
C PRO A 448 18.63 18.39 -9.48
N GLY A 449 18.95 19.36 -8.63
CA GLY A 449 20.04 20.31 -8.81
C GLY A 449 19.60 21.64 -9.42
N LYS A 450 20.34 22.71 -9.07
CA LYS A 450 20.00 24.10 -9.38
C LYS A 450 19.84 24.43 -10.87
N ASP A 451 20.42 23.61 -11.75
CA ASP A 451 20.44 23.85 -13.21
C ASP A 451 19.17 23.29 -13.90
N VAL A 452 18.33 22.55 -13.21
CA VAL A 452 17.04 22.02 -13.70
C VAL A 452 15.91 22.99 -13.35
N GLN A 453 15.54 23.90 -14.28
CA GLN A 453 14.62 25.01 -14.02
C GLN A 453 13.37 25.03 -14.91
N THR A 454 13.53 24.81 -16.20
CA THR A 454 12.43 24.84 -17.17
C THR A 454 11.56 23.60 -17.09
N ASP A 455 10.32 23.67 -17.60
CA ASP A 455 9.42 22.52 -17.69
C ASP A 455 10.07 21.33 -18.39
N ALA A 456 10.75 21.60 -19.51
CA ALA A 456 11.43 20.55 -20.28
C ALA A 456 12.56 19.87 -19.50
N GLU A 457 13.34 20.64 -18.73
CA GLU A 457 14.42 20.12 -17.88
C GLU A 457 13.86 19.33 -16.70
N ILE A 458 12.80 19.83 -16.05
CA ILE A 458 12.12 19.14 -14.97
C ILE A 458 11.50 17.83 -15.48
N ASP A 459 10.83 17.84 -16.62
CA ASP A 459 10.25 16.64 -17.22
C ASP A 459 11.33 15.61 -17.59
N ALA A 460 12.44 16.07 -18.16
CA ALA A 460 13.56 15.19 -18.47
C ALA A 460 14.17 14.57 -17.20
N TRP A 461 14.28 15.34 -16.11
CA TRP A 461 14.71 14.82 -14.82
C TRP A 461 13.69 13.83 -14.23
N ILE A 462 12.39 14.15 -14.26
CA ILE A 462 11.32 13.25 -13.80
C ILE A 462 11.41 11.91 -14.53
N ARG A 463 11.52 11.89 -15.86
CA ARG A 463 11.62 10.64 -16.64
C ARG A 463 12.80 9.76 -16.23
N ARG A 464 13.95 10.37 -15.91
CA ARG A 464 15.15 9.64 -15.48
C ARG A 464 15.11 9.19 -14.03
N SER A 465 14.36 9.89 -13.16
CA SER A 465 14.40 9.69 -11.70
C SER A 465 13.13 9.21 -11.05
N ALA A 466 11.99 9.27 -11.76
CA ALA A 466 10.71 8.84 -11.18
C ALA A 466 10.73 7.37 -10.78
N GLU A 467 10.10 7.07 -9.65
CA GLU A 467 10.02 5.75 -9.04
C GLU A 467 8.61 5.48 -8.55
N THR A 468 8.29 4.22 -8.24
CA THR A 468 7.06 3.87 -7.53
C THR A 468 7.20 4.18 -6.05
N ILE A 469 6.10 4.57 -5.40
CA ILE A 469 6.01 4.61 -3.93
C ILE A 469 5.24 3.41 -3.37
N TYR A 470 5.07 2.36 -4.21
CA TYR A 470 4.62 1.02 -3.84
C TYR A 470 3.13 0.90 -3.48
N HIS A 471 2.25 1.63 -4.13
CA HIS A 471 0.81 1.66 -3.88
C HIS A 471 -0.06 1.08 -5.02
N PRO A 472 0.31 -0.05 -5.68
CA PRO A 472 -0.47 -0.58 -6.80
C PRO A 472 -1.86 -1.05 -6.38
N VAL A 473 -2.88 -0.70 -7.18
CA VAL A 473 -4.28 -1.06 -6.99
C VAL A 473 -5.00 -1.28 -8.33
N GLY A 474 -6.25 -1.70 -8.28
CA GLY A 474 -7.21 -1.55 -9.37
C GLY A 474 -7.24 -2.68 -10.39
N THR A 475 -6.40 -3.68 -10.28
CA THR A 475 -6.22 -4.77 -11.27
C THR A 475 -7.32 -5.84 -11.27
N CYS A 476 -8.24 -5.80 -10.30
CA CYS A 476 -9.47 -6.59 -10.23
C CYS A 476 -10.62 -5.67 -9.79
N ARG A 477 -10.75 -4.49 -10.41
CA ARG A 477 -11.56 -3.40 -9.90
C ARG A 477 -13.04 -3.73 -9.71
N MET A 478 -13.62 -3.14 -8.68
CA MET A 478 -15.08 -3.14 -8.50
C MET A 478 -15.78 -2.33 -9.58
N GLY A 479 -17.00 -2.73 -9.93
CA GLY A 479 -17.87 -1.98 -10.78
C GLY A 479 -19.29 -2.55 -10.80
N THR A 480 -20.19 -1.86 -11.50
CA THR A 480 -21.59 -2.31 -11.67
C THR A 480 -21.68 -3.45 -12.69
N SER A 481 -22.80 -4.16 -12.70
CA SER A 481 -23.05 -5.28 -13.62
C SER A 481 -23.04 -4.88 -15.11
N GLY A 482 -23.24 -3.60 -15.43
CA GLY A 482 -23.16 -3.06 -16.80
C GLY A 482 -21.74 -2.72 -17.26
N ASP A 483 -20.77 -2.71 -16.35
CA ASP A 483 -19.40 -2.38 -16.65
C ASP A 483 -18.60 -3.63 -17.06
N ARG A 484 -18.35 -3.76 -18.36
CA ARG A 484 -17.63 -4.91 -18.95
C ARG A 484 -16.16 -5.05 -18.48
N MET A 485 -15.60 -4.01 -17.90
CA MET A 485 -14.23 -4.01 -17.35
C MET A 485 -14.20 -4.18 -15.84
N ALA A 486 -15.36 -4.31 -15.18
CA ALA A 486 -15.39 -4.66 -13.75
C ALA A 486 -15.10 -6.15 -13.57
N VAL A 487 -14.23 -6.46 -12.62
CA VAL A 487 -13.89 -7.85 -12.28
C VAL A 487 -14.77 -8.35 -11.14
N VAL A 488 -15.07 -7.48 -10.18
CA VAL A 488 -15.92 -7.81 -9.04
C VAL A 488 -17.05 -6.79 -8.89
N ASP A 489 -18.13 -7.22 -8.23
CA ASP A 489 -19.22 -6.34 -7.82
C ASP A 489 -18.90 -5.59 -6.51
N ALA A 490 -19.86 -4.80 -6.01
CA ALA A 490 -19.73 -4.03 -4.77
C ALA A 490 -19.55 -4.91 -3.50
N GLU A 491 -19.84 -6.21 -3.57
CA GLU A 491 -19.58 -7.19 -2.52
C GLU A 491 -18.30 -7.99 -2.79
N CYS A 492 -17.45 -7.52 -3.68
CA CYS A 492 -16.20 -8.18 -4.10
C CYS A 492 -16.38 -9.58 -4.69
N ARG A 493 -17.56 -9.99 -5.13
CA ARG A 493 -17.79 -11.26 -5.84
C ARG A 493 -17.27 -11.15 -7.26
N VAL A 494 -16.52 -12.15 -7.73
CA VAL A 494 -16.08 -12.21 -9.12
C VAL A 494 -17.29 -12.37 -10.02
N GLN A 495 -17.42 -11.48 -11.00
CA GLN A 495 -18.57 -11.48 -11.90
C GLN A 495 -18.62 -12.79 -12.69
N GLY A 496 -19.79 -13.44 -12.70
CA GLY A 496 -20.05 -14.68 -13.44
C GLY A 496 -19.50 -15.96 -12.81
N ILE A 497 -18.85 -15.91 -11.64
CA ILE A 497 -18.33 -17.09 -10.95
C ILE A 497 -18.84 -17.12 -9.51
N ALA A 498 -19.61 -18.15 -9.17
CA ALA A 498 -20.10 -18.35 -7.82
C ALA A 498 -18.98 -18.82 -6.87
N GLY A 499 -19.08 -18.46 -5.58
CA GLY A 499 -18.16 -18.94 -4.55
C GLY A 499 -16.72 -18.40 -4.68
N LEU A 500 -16.52 -17.28 -5.41
CA LEU A 500 -15.23 -16.64 -5.56
C LEU A 500 -15.33 -15.13 -5.29
N ARG A 501 -14.47 -14.63 -4.42
CA ARG A 501 -14.29 -13.17 -4.20
C ARG A 501 -12.82 -12.79 -4.35
N VAL A 502 -12.59 -11.55 -4.75
CA VAL A 502 -11.28 -10.89 -4.59
C VAL A 502 -11.41 -9.83 -3.51
N VAL A 503 -10.58 -9.91 -2.47
CA VAL A 503 -10.65 -8.99 -1.32
C VAL A 503 -9.24 -8.51 -0.99
N ASP A 504 -8.80 -7.46 -1.68
CA ASP A 504 -7.51 -6.77 -1.45
C ASP A 504 -7.46 -5.44 -2.19
N ALA A 505 -6.28 -4.83 -2.32
CA ALA A 505 -6.11 -3.55 -3.00
C ALA A 505 -6.46 -3.59 -4.50
N SER A 506 -6.48 -4.77 -5.14
CA SER A 506 -6.82 -4.89 -6.56
C SER A 506 -8.25 -4.48 -6.89
N VAL A 507 -9.15 -4.52 -5.89
CA VAL A 507 -10.58 -4.21 -6.12
C VAL A 507 -10.89 -2.72 -6.15
N MET A 508 -9.98 -1.85 -5.72
CA MET A 508 -10.19 -0.40 -5.74
C MET A 508 -10.45 0.08 -7.17
N PRO A 509 -11.59 0.72 -7.47
CA PRO A 509 -11.87 1.19 -8.85
C PRO A 509 -10.98 2.36 -9.25
N THR A 510 -10.69 3.25 -8.29
CA THR A 510 -9.70 4.32 -8.38
C THR A 510 -8.79 4.28 -7.16
N LEU A 511 -7.51 4.65 -7.36
CA LEU A 511 -6.53 4.74 -6.30
C LEU A 511 -6.92 5.85 -5.31
N VAL A 512 -6.89 5.55 -4.02
CA VAL A 512 -7.15 6.53 -2.95
C VAL A 512 -5.96 7.49 -2.79
N GLY A 513 -6.19 8.71 -2.35
CA GLY A 513 -5.15 9.72 -2.17
C GLY A 513 -4.32 9.49 -0.92
N GLY A 514 -3.38 8.54 -0.99
CA GLY A 514 -2.43 8.24 0.07
C GLY A 514 -2.05 6.75 0.13
N ASN A 515 -1.46 6.35 1.26
CA ASN A 515 -0.98 4.98 1.48
C ASN A 515 -2.14 3.97 1.50
N THR A 516 -1.96 2.80 0.91
CA THR A 516 -3.05 1.86 0.60
C THR A 516 -3.29 0.77 1.65
N ASN A 517 -2.50 0.71 2.73
CA ASN A 517 -2.63 -0.36 3.72
C ASN A 517 -3.93 -0.26 4.53
N ALA A 518 -4.24 0.91 5.10
CA ALA A 518 -5.47 1.11 5.88
C ALA A 518 -6.74 0.92 5.01
N PRO A 519 -6.82 1.46 3.78
CA PRO A 519 -7.93 1.17 2.87
C PRO A 519 -8.12 -0.32 2.56
N THR A 520 -7.02 -1.07 2.35
CA THR A 520 -7.08 -2.52 2.13
C THR A 520 -7.63 -3.27 3.34
N ILE A 521 -7.24 -2.88 4.54
CA ILE A 521 -7.77 -3.43 5.80
C ILE A 521 -9.26 -3.09 5.93
N MET A 522 -9.66 -1.85 5.65
CA MET A 522 -11.06 -1.41 5.69
C MET A 522 -11.94 -2.22 4.73
N ILE A 523 -11.48 -2.45 3.49
CA ILE A 523 -12.18 -3.29 2.52
C ILE A 523 -12.41 -4.69 3.09
N ALA A 524 -11.37 -5.31 3.66
CA ALA A 524 -11.48 -6.66 4.23
C ALA A 524 -12.38 -6.70 5.48
N GLU A 525 -12.36 -5.67 6.33
CA GLU A 525 -13.26 -5.52 7.45
C GLU A 525 -14.73 -5.49 6.99
N LYS A 526 -15.04 -4.66 5.99
CA LYS A 526 -16.38 -4.51 5.45
C LYS A 526 -16.86 -5.81 4.77
N ILE A 527 -16.03 -6.39 3.92
CA ILE A 527 -16.41 -7.60 3.18
C ILE A 527 -16.50 -8.83 4.10
N SER A 528 -15.76 -8.87 5.20
CA SER A 528 -15.93 -9.95 6.19
C SER A 528 -17.34 -9.96 6.81
N ASP A 529 -17.94 -8.79 7.06
CA ASP A 529 -19.33 -8.71 7.52
C ASP A 529 -20.30 -9.20 6.44
N VAL A 530 -20.10 -8.81 5.19
CA VAL A 530 -20.90 -9.28 4.05
C VAL A 530 -20.86 -10.81 3.92
N ILE A 531 -19.66 -11.43 3.99
CA ILE A 531 -19.49 -12.89 3.90
C ILE A 531 -20.22 -13.60 5.05
N ARG A 532 -20.22 -13.00 6.25
CA ARG A 532 -20.86 -13.53 7.45
C ARG A 532 -22.37 -13.24 7.52
N GLY A 533 -22.93 -12.54 6.53
CA GLY A 533 -24.35 -12.14 6.54
C GLY A 533 -24.70 -11.13 7.64
N LYS A 534 -23.69 -10.38 8.15
CA LYS A 534 -23.92 -9.32 9.14
C LYS A 534 -24.44 -8.05 8.46
N ALA A 535 -25.29 -7.31 9.16
CA ALA A 535 -25.68 -5.98 8.72
C ALA A 535 -24.46 -5.05 8.61
N ALA A 536 -24.48 -4.15 7.63
CA ALA A 536 -23.48 -3.10 7.53
C ALA A 536 -23.47 -2.25 8.82
N LEU A 537 -22.28 -1.77 9.20
CA LEU A 537 -22.19 -0.82 10.31
C LEU A 537 -22.98 0.45 9.98
N PRO A 538 -23.62 1.09 10.98
CA PRO A 538 -24.28 2.37 10.76
C PRO A 538 -23.33 3.40 10.15
N ALA A 539 -23.82 4.17 9.17
CA ALA A 539 -23.05 5.25 8.57
C ALA A 539 -22.64 6.30 9.62
N ASP A 540 -21.47 6.89 9.44
CA ASP A 540 -20.87 7.89 10.33
C ASP A 540 -20.54 9.15 9.53
N ASP A 541 -21.28 10.24 9.77
CA ASP A 541 -21.19 11.51 9.06
C ASP A 541 -20.19 12.49 9.73
N ALA A 542 -19.02 12.02 10.14
CA ALA A 542 -17.98 12.90 10.68
C ALA A 542 -17.63 14.00 9.65
N PRO A 543 -17.59 15.28 10.06
CA PRO A 543 -17.40 16.40 9.14
C PRO A 543 -15.99 16.38 8.50
N VAL A 544 -15.89 16.81 7.24
CA VAL A 544 -14.64 16.89 6.48
C VAL A 544 -14.45 18.30 5.92
N TYR A 545 -13.23 18.79 5.92
CA TYR A 545 -12.89 20.08 5.32
C TYR A 545 -13.24 20.10 3.82
N GLY A 546 -13.90 21.15 3.40
CA GLY A 546 -14.33 21.34 2.00
C GLY A 546 -15.83 21.12 1.76
N ASP A 547 -16.59 20.68 2.75
CA ASP A 547 -18.06 20.56 2.67
C ASP A 547 -18.78 21.86 3.08
N GLY A 548 -18.22 23.04 2.68
CA GLY A 548 -18.70 24.35 3.10
C GLY A 548 -18.23 24.78 4.50
N LEU A 549 -17.44 23.95 5.16
CA LEU A 549 -16.84 24.23 6.46
C LEU A 549 -15.46 24.88 6.28
N LYS A 550 -15.18 25.91 7.09
CA LYS A 550 -13.85 26.55 7.12
C LYS A 550 -12.92 25.75 8.03
N ALA A 551 -11.62 25.78 7.70
CA ALA A 551 -10.58 25.29 8.62
C ALA A 551 -10.73 26.01 9.98
N ALA A 552 -10.65 25.26 11.05
CA ALA A 552 -10.73 25.77 12.42
C ALA A 552 -9.42 26.49 12.84
#